data_b2fc6f04ad9c43a487f3759eed25f9d2
#
_entry.id   b2fc6f04ad9c43a487f3759eed25f9d2
#
_cell.length_a   1.000
_cell.length_b   1.000
_cell.length_c   1.000
_cell.angle_alpha   90.00
_cell.angle_beta   90.00
_cell.angle_gamma   90.00
#
_symmetry.space_group_name_H-M   'P 1'
#
loop_
_entity.id
_entity.type
_entity.pdbx_description
1 polymer ?
#
loop_
_entity_poly.entity_id
_entity_poly.type
_entity_poly.pdbx_seq_one_letter_code
_entity_poly.pdbx_strand_id
1 'polypeptide(L)'
;MAYNTSGIEKKIILHSPSMVQIFQKANLLAYNQASVLIYGESGVGKSFLAEYIQKSGALSGKPFVKISCNAISEELFASELFGYSPNAFTGASASGKTGLLEAADHGTVLFDEINELSPHCQTLLLHFLQNKTITPIGSLSAKEIHTRIICTSGQDLQEMIKAGTFRSDLYYRIRVANIHIPPLRKRKDEIPLFLRFFIEHYSKEYDCPLENQPISENQMTALSGLEWKGNIREISNLAQQICL
;
A
#
# COMPACT_ATOMS: atom_id res chain seq x y z
N MET A 1 -18.37 9.76 2.42
CA MET A 1 -18.76 8.34 2.36
C MET A 1 -17.89 7.60 3.34
N ALA A 2 -18.47 6.89 4.30
CA ALA A 2 -17.74 6.06 5.26
C ALA A 2 -17.61 4.65 4.68
N TYR A 3 -16.38 4.12 4.61
CA TYR A 3 -16.13 2.73 4.27
C TYR A 3 -15.72 2.00 5.56
N ASN A 4 -16.53 1.03 5.95
CA ASN A 4 -16.27 0.19 7.12
C ASN A 4 -15.24 -0.88 6.74
N THR A 5 -14.05 -0.82 7.33
CA THR A 5 -13.04 -1.89 7.24
C THR A 5 -12.53 -2.16 8.64
N SER A 6 -12.85 -3.34 9.15
CA SER A 6 -12.37 -4.00 10.38
C SER A 6 -11.59 -3.09 11.36
N GLY A 7 -12.30 -2.50 12.30
CA GLY A 7 -11.76 -1.89 13.50
C GLY A 7 -11.50 -0.39 13.48
N ILE A 8 -11.35 0.26 12.33
CA ILE A 8 -11.27 1.71 12.19
C ILE A 8 -12.23 2.11 11.07
N GLU A 9 -13.25 2.94 11.37
CA GLU A 9 -13.99 3.63 10.32
C GLU A 9 -13.02 4.53 9.57
N LYS A 10 -12.47 4.05 8.47
CA LYS A 10 -11.54 4.82 7.62
C LYS A 10 -12.33 5.90 6.91
N LYS A 11 -12.53 7.03 7.58
CA LYS A 11 -13.13 8.22 6.99
C LYS A 11 -12.18 8.78 5.94
N ILE A 12 -12.64 8.90 4.69
CA ILE A 12 -11.87 9.53 3.64
C ILE A 12 -11.93 11.04 3.86
N ILE A 13 -10.79 11.63 4.19
CA ILE A 13 -10.64 13.08 4.30
C ILE A 13 -10.21 13.59 2.93
N LEU A 14 -11.13 14.23 2.22
CA LEU A 14 -10.91 14.85 0.92
C LEU A 14 -11.22 16.33 1.04
N HIS A 15 -10.20 17.17 1.13
CA HIS A 15 -10.36 18.61 1.22
C HIS A 15 -9.55 19.33 0.14
N SER A 16 -8.30 18.95 -0.06
CA SER A 16 -7.46 19.58 -1.07
C SER A 16 -7.89 19.20 -2.50
N PRO A 17 -7.87 20.15 -3.45
CA PRO A 17 -8.20 19.86 -4.85
C PRO A 17 -7.33 18.74 -5.46
N SER A 18 -6.08 18.65 -5.06
CA SER A 18 -5.17 17.60 -5.52
C SER A 18 -5.63 16.21 -5.10
N MET A 19 -6.08 16.04 -3.84
CA MET A 19 -6.60 14.75 -3.37
C MET A 19 -7.94 14.40 -4.01
N VAL A 20 -8.81 15.38 -4.25
CA VAL A 20 -10.07 15.16 -5.00
C VAL A 20 -9.76 14.58 -6.38
N GLN A 21 -8.83 15.18 -7.14
CA GLN A 21 -8.40 14.67 -8.46
C GLN A 21 -7.78 13.27 -8.38
N ILE A 22 -6.97 13.00 -7.35
CA ILE A 22 -6.37 11.68 -7.12
C ILE A 22 -7.47 10.63 -6.91
N PHE A 23 -8.47 10.91 -6.08
CA PHE A 23 -9.57 9.97 -5.84
C PHE A 23 -10.50 9.81 -7.05
N GLN A 24 -10.71 10.85 -7.84
CA GLN A 24 -11.41 10.74 -9.12
C GLN A 24 -10.65 9.81 -10.08
N LYS A 25 -9.34 9.97 -10.20
CA LYS A 25 -8.48 9.06 -11.00
C LYS A 25 -8.51 7.63 -10.44
N ALA A 26 -8.44 7.47 -9.13
CA ALA A 26 -8.52 6.17 -8.46
C ALA A 26 -9.85 5.46 -8.77
N ASN A 27 -10.97 6.19 -8.77
CA ASN A 27 -12.28 5.66 -9.14
C ASN A 27 -12.31 5.16 -10.58
N LEU A 28 -11.77 5.92 -11.54
CA LEU A 28 -11.68 5.49 -12.94
C LEU A 28 -10.82 4.21 -13.07
N LEU A 29 -9.71 4.16 -12.35
CA LEU A 29 -8.82 3.01 -12.34
C LEU A 29 -9.44 1.80 -11.63
N ALA A 30 -10.35 1.97 -10.68
CA ALA A 30 -10.98 0.88 -9.94
C ALA A 30 -11.77 -0.09 -10.85
N TYR A 31 -12.31 0.39 -11.96
CA TYR A 31 -13.13 -0.40 -12.89
C TYR A 31 -12.33 -1.06 -14.03
N ASN A 32 -11.02 -0.86 -14.11
CA ASN A 32 -10.16 -1.56 -15.07
C ASN A 32 -9.14 -2.45 -14.35
N GLN A 33 -8.50 -3.36 -15.10
CA GLN A 33 -7.51 -4.29 -14.54
C GLN A 33 -6.05 -3.86 -14.79
N ALA A 34 -5.83 -2.64 -15.25
CA ALA A 34 -4.49 -2.13 -15.49
C ALA A 34 -3.66 -2.12 -14.19
N SER A 35 -2.37 -2.40 -14.33
CA SER A 35 -1.43 -2.26 -13.22
C SER A 35 -1.31 -0.79 -12.81
N VAL A 36 -1.31 -0.52 -11.50
CA VAL A 36 -1.26 0.84 -10.94
C VAL A 36 -0.04 0.99 -10.06
N LEU A 37 0.78 1.99 -10.35
CA LEU A 37 1.87 2.42 -9.46
C LEU A 37 1.42 3.65 -8.68
N ILE A 38 1.39 3.55 -7.35
CA ILE A 38 1.10 4.65 -6.43
C ILE A 38 2.41 5.04 -5.75
N TYR A 39 2.84 6.28 -5.92
CA TYR A 39 4.11 6.73 -5.35
C TYR A 39 3.95 8.03 -4.57
N GLY A 40 4.87 8.25 -3.63
CA GLY A 40 4.88 9.39 -2.72
C GLY A 40 5.60 9.04 -1.42
N GLU A 41 5.87 10.03 -0.61
CA GLU A 41 6.61 9.88 0.64
C GLU A 41 5.97 8.85 1.58
N SER A 42 6.75 8.37 2.56
CA SER A 42 6.22 7.49 3.60
C SER A 42 5.11 8.19 4.40
N GLY A 43 4.07 7.46 4.77
CA GLY A 43 2.98 8.00 5.59
C GLY A 43 1.95 8.87 4.87
N VAL A 44 2.01 9.06 3.53
CA VAL A 44 1.04 9.89 2.78
C VAL A 44 -0.31 9.22 2.52
N GLY A 45 -0.41 7.88 2.72
CA GLY A 45 -1.64 7.12 2.50
C GLY A 45 -1.65 6.25 1.24
N LYS A 46 -0.49 5.82 0.70
CA LYS A 46 -0.38 4.98 -0.51
C LYS A 46 -1.16 3.68 -0.41
N SER A 47 -0.93 2.91 0.65
CA SER A 47 -1.58 1.60 0.87
C SER A 47 -3.09 1.77 1.09
N PHE A 48 -3.52 2.85 1.75
CA PHE A 48 -4.94 3.20 1.88
C PHE A 48 -5.61 3.44 0.51
N LEU A 49 -4.94 4.19 -0.38
CA LEU A 49 -5.46 4.44 -1.73
C LEU A 49 -5.53 3.15 -2.57
N ALA A 50 -4.56 2.23 -2.41
CA ALA A 50 -4.60 0.91 -3.04
C ALA A 50 -5.80 0.07 -2.59
N GLU A 51 -6.06 0.03 -1.27
CA GLU A 51 -7.26 -0.62 -0.71
C GLU A 51 -8.55 0.03 -1.21
N TYR A 52 -8.59 1.35 -1.31
CA TYR A 52 -9.72 2.08 -1.84
C TYR A 52 -10.02 1.68 -3.29
N ILE A 53 -8.99 1.63 -4.16
CA ILE A 53 -9.13 1.21 -5.56
C ILE A 53 -9.72 -0.21 -5.64
N GLN A 54 -9.24 -1.14 -4.82
CA GLN A 54 -9.76 -2.50 -4.75
C GLN A 54 -11.25 -2.54 -4.34
N LYS A 55 -11.59 -1.84 -3.27
CA LYS A 55 -12.94 -1.89 -2.68
C LYS A 55 -14.00 -1.15 -3.49
N SER A 56 -13.59 -0.15 -4.28
CA SER A 56 -14.52 0.70 -5.05
C SER A 56 -14.80 0.17 -6.46
N GLY A 57 -14.13 -0.89 -6.91
CA GLY A 57 -14.13 -1.30 -8.30
C GLY A 57 -14.73 -2.68 -8.58
N ALA A 58 -14.51 -3.15 -9.81
CA ALA A 58 -15.03 -4.41 -10.32
C ALA A 58 -14.53 -5.65 -9.54
N LEU A 59 -13.41 -5.55 -8.83
CA LEU A 59 -12.84 -6.61 -8.00
C LEU A 59 -13.23 -6.48 -6.52
N SER A 60 -14.19 -5.63 -6.16
CA SER A 60 -14.71 -5.53 -4.79
C SER A 60 -15.23 -6.89 -4.33
N GLY A 61 -14.87 -7.30 -3.11
CA GLY A 61 -15.21 -8.63 -2.56
C GLY A 61 -14.39 -9.80 -3.10
N LYS A 62 -13.49 -9.59 -4.08
CA LYS A 62 -12.52 -10.58 -4.53
C LYS A 62 -11.28 -10.59 -3.63
N PRO A 63 -10.44 -11.64 -3.67
CA PRO A 63 -9.23 -11.71 -2.87
C PRO A 63 -8.37 -10.45 -3.00
N PHE A 64 -7.86 -9.95 -1.87
CA PHE A 64 -6.92 -8.84 -1.81
C PHE A 64 -5.72 -9.25 -0.96
N VAL A 65 -4.61 -9.53 -1.59
CA VAL A 65 -3.38 -9.98 -0.92
C VAL A 65 -2.38 -8.84 -0.89
N LYS A 66 -2.00 -8.43 0.31
CA LYS A 66 -0.97 -7.41 0.53
C LYS A 66 0.37 -8.09 0.80
N ILE A 67 1.38 -7.74 0.01
CA ILE A 67 2.76 -8.20 0.12
C ILE A 67 3.63 -7.00 0.49
N SER A 68 4.14 -6.98 1.73
CA SER A 68 5.09 -5.96 2.19
C SER A 68 6.50 -6.36 1.75
N CYS A 69 7.01 -5.70 0.72
CA CYS A 69 8.30 -6.06 0.09
C CYS A 69 9.50 -5.92 1.05
N ASN A 70 9.40 -5.06 2.05
CA ASN A 70 10.42 -4.89 3.09
C ASN A 70 10.34 -5.90 4.24
N ALA A 71 9.26 -6.69 4.32
CA ALA A 71 9.04 -7.64 5.42
C ALA A 71 9.42 -9.09 5.05
N ILE A 72 9.68 -9.37 3.77
CA ILE A 72 10.02 -10.70 3.27
C ILE A 72 11.49 -10.70 2.89
N SER A 73 12.30 -11.59 3.50
CA SER A 73 13.70 -11.74 3.12
C SER A 73 13.83 -12.30 1.70
N GLU A 74 14.95 -12.02 1.06
CA GLU A 74 15.20 -12.45 -0.33
C GLU A 74 15.11 -13.97 -0.48
N GLU A 75 15.61 -14.72 0.51
CA GLU A 75 15.62 -16.19 0.52
C GLU A 75 14.21 -16.78 0.58
N LEU A 76 13.29 -16.09 1.27
CA LEU A 76 11.92 -16.55 1.43
C LEU A 76 11.00 -16.03 0.33
N PHE A 77 11.40 -15.01 -0.42
CA PHE A 77 10.55 -14.31 -1.37
C PHE A 77 9.91 -15.27 -2.39
N ALA A 78 10.69 -16.15 -2.99
CA ALA A 78 10.17 -17.12 -3.96
C ALA A 78 9.17 -18.09 -3.33
N SER A 79 9.47 -18.63 -2.15
CA SER A 79 8.60 -19.59 -1.45
C SER A 79 7.31 -18.96 -0.93
N GLU A 80 7.36 -17.69 -0.51
CA GLU A 80 6.17 -16.93 -0.11
C GLU A 80 5.31 -16.59 -1.34
N LEU A 81 5.93 -16.12 -2.41
CA LEU A 81 5.24 -15.63 -3.59
C LEU A 81 4.60 -16.75 -4.42
N PHE A 82 5.39 -17.80 -4.71
CA PHE A 82 4.99 -18.90 -5.61
C PHE A 82 4.52 -20.15 -4.87
N GLY A 83 4.81 -20.28 -3.58
CA GLY A 83 4.54 -21.47 -2.81
C GLY A 83 5.54 -22.61 -3.09
N TYR A 84 5.30 -23.77 -2.50
CA TYR A 84 6.12 -24.96 -2.68
C TYR A 84 5.32 -26.25 -2.50
N SER A 85 5.76 -27.30 -3.21
CA SER A 85 5.19 -28.63 -3.11
C SER A 85 5.57 -29.32 -1.78
N PRO A 86 4.81 -30.33 -1.34
CA PRO A 86 5.18 -31.13 -0.17
C PRO A 86 6.63 -31.60 -0.22
N ASN A 87 7.37 -31.39 0.87
CA ASN A 87 8.79 -31.83 1.00
C ASN A 87 9.74 -31.27 -0.08
N ALA A 88 9.48 -30.12 -0.65
CA ALA A 88 10.26 -29.54 -1.75
C ALA A 88 11.72 -29.23 -1.39
N PHE A 89 12.02 -28.97 -0.11
CA PHE A 89 13.37 -28.71 0.41
C PHE A 89 13.45 -29.07 1.90
N THR A 90 14.66 -29.09 2.45
CA THR A 90 14.88 -29.37 3.89
C THR A 90 14.18 -28.33 4.76
N GLY A 91 13.22 -28.77 5.60
CA GLY A 91 12.39 -27.90 6.42
C GLY A 91 11.06 -27.46 5.76
N ALA A 92 10.79 -27.87 4.53
CA ALA A 92 9.48 -27.64 3.91
C ALA A 92 8.38 -28.46 4.61
N SER A 93 7.18 -27.87 4.70
CA SER A 93 6.01 -28.57 5.25
C SER A 93 5.67 -29.82 4.43
N ALA A 94 5.26 -30.89 5.11
CA ALA A 94 4.74 -32.10 4.47
C ALA A 94 3.45 -31.90 3.68
N SER A 95 2.70 -30.81 3.95
CA SER A 95 1.50 -30.41 3.20
C SER A 95 1.79 -29.44 2.04
N GLY A 96 3.04 -28.97 1.89
CA GLY A 96 3.37 -27.89 0.99
C GLY A 96 2.85 -26.53 1.47
N LYS A 97 2.93 -25.49 0.62
CA LYS A 97 2.43 -24.15 0.88
C LYS A 97 1.88 -23.52 -0.39
N THR A 98 0.65 -23.02 -0.32
CA THR A 98 0.07 -22.19 -1.37
C THR A 98 0.76 -20.82 -1.40
N GLY A 99 1.18 -20.36 -2.57
CA GLY A 99 1.83 -19.06 -2.74
C GLY A 99 0.85 -17.89 -2.65
N LEU A 100 1.36 -16.71 -2.28
CA LEU A 100 0.57 -15.49 -2.16
C LEU A 100 -0.08 -15.06 -3.49
N LEU A 101 0.58 -15.32 -4.63
CA LEU A 101 0.02 -15.05 -5.96
C LEU A 101 -1.17 -15.97 -6.28
N GLU A 102 -1.07 -17.24 -5.92
CA GLU A 102 -2.18 -18.20 -6.08
C GLU A 102 -3.36 -17.83 -5.17
N ALA A 103 -3.09 -17.41 -3.94
CA ALA A 103 -4.12 -16.94 -3.00
C ALA A 103 -4.85 -15.67 -3.49
N ALA A 104 -4.22 -14.91 -4.37
CA ALA A 104 -4.78 -13.69 -4.97
C ALA A 104 -5.40 -13.93 -6.35
N ASP A 105 -5.54 -15.18 -6.79
CA ASP A 105 -6.08 -15.45 -8.12
C ASP A 105 -7.50 -14.89 -8.28
N HIS A 106 -7.80 -14.36 -9.46
CA HIS A 106 -9.03 -13.60 -9.76
C HIS A 106 -9.30 -12.40 -8.84
N GLY A 107 -8.28 -11.93 -8.12
CA GLY A 107 -8.33 -10.80 -7.20
C GLY A 107 -7.28 -9.72 -7.51
N THR A 108 -6.73 -9.14 -6.45
CA THR A 108 -5.69 -8.09 -6.54
C THR A 108 -4.52 -8.41 -5.61
N VAL A 109 -3.30 -8.22 -6.11
CA VAL A 109 -2.09 -8.19 -5.29
C VAL A 109 -1.63 -6.74 -5.14
N LEU A 110 -1.38 -6.33 -3.90
CA LEU A 110 -0.70 -5.09 -3.56
C LEU A 110 0.75 -5.40 -3.17
N PHE A 111 1.71 -5.00 -4.00
CA PHE A 111 3.12 -4.95 -3.64
C PHE A 111 3.40 -3.61 -2.94
N ASP A 112 3.49 -3.64 -1.61
CA ASP A 112 3.71 -2.43 -0.79
C ASP A 112 5.21 -2.18 -0.61
N GLU A 113 5.68 -0.96 -0.93
CA GLU A 113 7.09 -0.54 -0.96
C GLU A 113 7.94 -1.39 -1.92
N ILE A 114 7.55 -1.44 -3.21
CA ILE A 114 8.23 -2.25 -4.25
C ILE A 114 9.70 -1.82 -4.46
N ASN A 115 10.06 -0.59 -4.10
CA ASN A 115 11.43 -0.08 -4.10
C ASN A 115 12.38 -0.85 -3.18
N GLU A 116 11.86 -1.60 -2.21
CA GLU A 116 12.67 -2.40 -1.27
C GLU A 116 13.04 -3.79 -1.82
N LEU A 117 12.54 -4.18 -3.00
CA LEU A 117 12.90 -5.46 -3.60
C LEU A 117 14.37 -5.50 -4.04
N SER A 118 15.06 -6.58 -3.67
CA SER A 118 16.40 -6.86 -4.20
C SER A 118 16.37 -7.10 -5.71
N PRO A 119 17.50 -6.95 -6.42
CA PRO A 119 17.57 -7.21 -7.86
C PRO A 119 17.10 -8.61 -8.26
N HIS A 120 17.34 -9.61 -7.41
CA HIS A 120 16.88 -10.97 -7.62
C HIS A 120 15.35 -11.08 -7.53
N CYS A 121 14.75 -10.50 -6.47
CA CYS A 121 13.29 -10.47 -6.30
C CYS A 121 12.59 -9.70 -7.42
N GLN A 122 13.18 -8.59 -7.91
CA GLN A 122 12.69 -7.86 -9.06
C GLN A 122 12.63 -8.74 -10.32
N THR A 123 13.65 -9.60 -10.54
CA THR A 123 13.69 -10.54 -11.67
C THR A 123 12.59 -11.59 -11.57
N LEU A 124 12.38 -12.18 -10.38
CA LEU A 124 11.30 -13.14 -10.14
C LEU A 124 9.92 -12.54 -10.38
N LEU A 125 9.70 -11.33 -9.88
CA LEU A 125 8.44 -10.61 -10.08
C LEU A 125 8.21 -10.29 -11.56
N LEU A 126 9.23 -9.81 -12.27
CA LEU A 126 9.15 -9.51 -13.70
C LEU A 126 8.74 -10.75 -14.50
N HIS A 127 9.35 -11.90 -14.22
CA HIS A 127 9.03 -13.17 -14.89
C HIS A 127 7.54 -13.54 -14.71
N PHE A 128 7.01 -13.41 -13.47
CA PHE A 128 5.58 -13.61 -13.24
C PHE A 128 4.71 -12.60 -14.01
N LEU A 129 5.07 -11.31 -13.99
CA LEU A 129 4.28 -10.29 -14.69
C LEU A 129 4.23 -10.48 -16.21
N GLN A 130 5.29 -11.05 -16.80
CA GLN A 130 5.38 -11.33 -18.22
C GLN A 130 4.53 -12.54 -18.62
N ASN A 131 4.65 -13.64 -17.89
CA ASN A 131 4.08 -14.93 -18.25
C ASN A 131 2.71 -15.21 -17.64
N LYS A 132 2.37 -14.51 -16.54
CA LYS A 132 1.15 -14.76 -15.75
C LYS A 132 1.04 -16.18 -15.22
N THR A 133 2.18 -16.88 -15.10
CA THR A 133 2.25 -18.24 -14.60
C THR A 133 3.18 -18.30 -13.40
N ILE A 134 2.88 -19.19 -12.47
CA ILE A 134 3.74 -19.54 -11.35
C ILE A 134 4.06 -21.04 -11.40
N THR A 135 5.24 -21.42 -10.94
CA THR A 135 5.60 -22.81 -10.71
C THR A 135 6.03 -22.92 -9.24
N PRO A 136 5.24 -23.58 -8.37
CA PRO A 136 5.63 -23.79 -6.97
C PRO A 136 6.99 -24.49 -6.89
N ILE A 137 7.80 -24.13 -5.90
CA ILE A 137 9.12 -24.73 -5.71
C ILE A 137 8.97 -26.26 -5.55
N GLY A 138 9.77 -27.03 -6.26
CA GLY A 138 9.69 -28.49 -6.28
C GLY A 138 8.57 -29.06 -7.14
N SER A 139 7.79 -28.23 -7.86
CA SER A 139 6.79 -28.67 -8.83
C SER A 139 7.30 -28.52 -10.26
N LEU A 140 6.84 -29.42 -11.15
CA LEU A 140 7.00 -29.29 -12.62
C LEU A 140 5.77 -28.68 -13.29
N SER A 141 4.67 -28.51 -12.54
CA SER A 141 3.40 -28.02 -13.06
C SER A 141 3.28 -26.51 -12.90
N ALA A 142 3.20 -25.77 -14.01
CA ALA A 142 2.91 -24.36 -14.01
C ALA A 142 1.40 -24.12 -13.83
N LYS A 143 1.04 -23.04 -13.11
CA LYS A 143 -0.33 -22.57 -12.93
C LYS A 143 -0.47 -21.17 -13.50
N GLU A 144 -1.49 -20.93 -14.27
CA GLU A 144 -1.84 -19.58 -14.74
C GLU A 144 -2.56 -18.81 -13.63
N ILE A 145 -2.21 -17.54 -13.44
CA ILE A 145 -2.75 -16.69 -12.38
C ILE A 145 -3.26 -15.38 -12.98
N HIS A 146 -4.54 -15.13 -12.80
CA HIS A 146 -5.23 -13.94 -13.27
C HIS A 146 -5.43 -12.95 -12.12
N THR A 147 -4.43 -12.14 -11.82
CA THR A 147 -4.53 -11.16 -10.75
C THR A 147 -4.18 -9.76 -11.23
N ARG A 148 -4.89 -8.78 -10.69
CA ARG A 148 -4.57 -7.36 -10.86
C ARG A 148 -3.38 -6.99 -9.97
N ILE A 149 -2.51 -6.12 -10.47
CA ILE A 149 -1.33 -5.67 -9.75
C ILE A 149 -1.49 -4.19 -9.37
N ILE A 150 -1.30 -3.91 -8.09
CA ILE A 150 -1.11 -2.54 -7.56
C ILE A 150 0.24 -2.52 -6.85
N CYS A 151 1.05 -1.51 -7.11
CA CYS A 151 2.34 -1.32 -6.45
C CYS A 151 2.38 0.01 -5.73
N THR A 152 3.03 0.08 -4.57
CA THR A 152 3.38 1.35 -3.94
C THR A 152 4.89 1.53 -3.91
N SER A 153 5.36 2.78 -3.93
CA SER A 153 6.76 3.13 -3.75
C SER A 153 6.91 4.40 -2.91
N GLY A 154 7.83 4.36 -1.94
CA GLY A 154 8.24 5.51 -1.13
C GLY A 154 9.33 6.35 -1.79
N GLN A 155 9.99 5.81 -2.82
CA GLN A 155 11.10 6.43 -3.54
C GLN A 155 10.73 6.63 -5.01
N ASP A 156 11.46 7.52 -5.68
CA ASP A 156 11.35 7.69 -7.12
C ASP A 156 12.06 6.53 -7.85
N LEU A 157 11.27 5.63 -8.45
CA LEU A 157 11.80 4.49 -9.17
C LEU A 157 12.62 4.89 -10.41
N GLN A 158 12.41 6.09 -10.97
CA GLN A 158 13.23 6.57 -12.10
C GLN A 158 14.65 6.94 -11.65
N GLU A 159 14.80 7.55 -10.46
CA GLU A 159 16.11 7.78 -9.88
C GLU A 159 16.82 6.45 -9.51
N MET A 160 16.08 5.47 -9.00
CA MET A 160 16.62 4.13 -8.73
C MET A 160 17.06 3.40 -10.02
N ILE A 161 16.36 3.60 -11.14
CA ILE A 161 16.79 3.06 -12.45
C ILE A 161 18.11 3.70 -12.89
N LYS A 162 18.25 5.03 -12.76
CA LYS A 162 19.50 5.73 -13.07
C LYS A 162 20.67 5.25 -12.20
N ALA A 163 20.39 4.96 -10.93
CA ALA A 163 21.34 4.42 -9.97
C ALA A 163 21.65 2.92 -10.17
N GLY A 164 20.93 2.23 -11.06
CA GLY A 164 21.10 0.80 -11.32
C GLY A 164 20.52 -0.13 -10.24
N THR A 165 19.73 0.39 -9.30
CA THR A 165 19.13 -0.38 -8.18
C THR A 165 17.71 -0.86 -8.47
N PHE A 166 17.06 -0.36 -9.51
CA PHE A 166 15.75 -0.83 -9.97
C PHE A 166 15.75 -1.09 -11.47
N ARG A 167 15.12 -2.16 -11.90
CA ARG A 167 15.08 -2.58 -13.30
C ARG A 167 14.08 -1.74 -14.11
N SER A 168 14.50 -1.24 -15.24
CA SER A 168 13.66 -0.45 -16.14
C SER A 168 12.52 -1.27 -16.75
N ASP A 169 12.76 -2.54 -17.08
CA ASP A 169 11.74 -3.44 -17.67
C ASP A 169 10.60 -3.73 -16.67
N LEU A 170 10.92 -3.96 -15.39
CA LEU A 170 9.93 -4.08 -14.33
C LEU A 170 9.11 -2.80 -14.15
N TYR A 171 9.79 -1.64 -14.13
CA TYR A 171 9.14 -0.34 -14.00
C TYR A 171 8.07 -0.11 -15.07
N TYR A 172 8.40 -0.34 -16.35
CA TYR A 172 7.43 -0.17 -17.42
C TYR A 172 6.27 -1.18 -17.36
N ARG A 173 6.48 -2.35 -16.79
CA ARG A 173 5.44 -3.36 -16.65
C ARG A 173 4.44 -3.04 -15.54
N ILE A 174 4.88 -2.41 -14.44
CA ILE A 174 4.02 -2.05 -13.32
C ILE A 174 3.39 -0.66 -13.47
N ARG A 175 3.98 0.24 -14.27
CA ARG A 175 3.52 1.63 -14.45
C ARG A 175 2.62 1.80 -15.68
N VAL A 176 1.60 0.96 -15.85
CA VAL A 176 0.57 1.18 -16.88
C VAL A 176 -0.27 2.42 -16.56
N ALA A 177 -0.64 2.57 -15.29
CA ALA A 177 -1.19 3.80 -14.74
C ALA A 177 -0.37 4.22 -13.51
N ASN A 178 -0.31 5.52 -13.23
CA ASN A 178 0.41 6.02 -12.06
C ASN A 178 -0.39 7.07 -11.30
N ILE A 179 -0.24 7.09 -9.98
CA ILE A 179 -0.80 8.09 -9.08
C ILE A 179 0.33 8.59 -8.17
N HIS A 180 0.53 9.91 -8.16
CA HIS A 180 1.42 10.56 -7.20
C HIS A 180 0.61 11.17 -6.08
N ILE A 181 0.88 10.79 -4.82
CA ILE A 181 0.27 11.40 -3.64
C ILE A 181 1.22 12.47 -3.11
N PRO A 182 0.81 13.74 -3.11
CA PRO A 182 1.67 14.82 -2.60
C PRO A 182 1.87 14.69 -1.08
N PRO A 183 3.04 15.11 -0.56
CA PRO A 183 3.29 15.15 0.87
C PRO A 183 2.33 16.14 1.57
N LEU A 184 2.11 15.91 2.86
CA LEU A 184 1.12 16.64 3.64
C LEU A 184 1.41 18.15 3.72
N ARG A 185 2.68 18.56 3.74
CA ARG A 185 3.09 19.98 3.67
C ARG A 185 2.65 20.73 2.39
N LYS A 186 2.27 19.99 1.33
CA LYS A 186 1.68 20.54 0.08
C LYS A 186 0.15 20.55 0.10
N ARG A 187 -0.48 20.04 1.18
CA ARG A 187 -1.94 19.99 1.38
C ARG A 187 -2.27 20.35 2.83
N LYS A 188 -1.76 21.49 3.27
CA LYS A 188 -1.81 21.96 4.66
C LYS A 188 -3.24 22.07 5.22
N ASP A 189 -4.21 22.35 4.37
CA ASP A 189 -5.63 22.46 4.75
C ASP A 189 -6.21 21.13 5.27
N GLU A 190 -5.56 20.01 5.02
CA GLU A 190 -5.97 18.70 5.54
C GLU A 190 -5.39 18.40 6.93
N ILE A 191 -4.34 19.10 7.37
CA ILE A 191 -3.69 18.86 8.66
C ILE A 191 -4.68 18.98 9.82
N PRO A 192 -5.47 20.06 9.93
CA PRO A 192 -6.45 20.17 11.01
C PRO A 192 -7.50 19.06 11.00
N LEU A 193 -7.88 18.60 9.80
CA LEU A 193 -8.88 17.55 9.64
C LEU A 193 -8.35 16.19 10.08
N PHE A 194 -7.11 15.84 9.69
CA PHE A 194 -6.46 14.61 10.17
C PHE A 194 -6.22 14.63 11.67
N LEU A 195 -5.76 15.74 12.20
CA LEU A 195 -5.49 15.85 13.63
C LEU A 195 -6.78 15.66 14.44
N ARG A 196 -7.87 16.35 14.09
CA ARG A 196 -9.18 16.17 14.75
C ARG A 196 -9.68 14.73 14.63
N PHE A 197 -9.56 14.13 13.45
CA PHE A 197 -9.98 12.75 13.20
C PHE A 197 -9.22 11.76 14.10
N PHE A 198 -7.89 11.86 14.19
CA PHE A 198 -7.10 10.94 15.02
C PHE A 198 -7.26 11.19 16.51
N ILE A 199 -7.39 12.45 16.92
CA ILE A 199 -7.71 12.77 18.32
C ILE A 199 -9.06 12.17 18.72
N GLU A 200 -10.11 12.35 17.91
CA GLU A 200 -11.41 11.73 18.18
C GLU A 200 -11.32 10.18 18.23
N HIS A 201 -10.52 9.59 17.37
CA HIS A 201 -10.31 8.15 17.32
C HIS A 201 -9.63 7.64 18.60
N TYR A 202 -8.47 8.20 18.95
CA TYR A 202 -7.69 7.76 20.11
C TYR A 202 -8.34 8.14 21.45
N SER A 203 -9.07 9.24 21.49
CA SER A 203 -9.88 9.61 22.67
C SER A 203 -10.89 8.52 23.02
N LYS A 204 -11.56 7.95 22.01
CA LYS A 204 -12.49 6.83 22.21
C LYS A 204 -11.78 5.53 22.58
N GLU A 205 -10.61 5.30 21.97
CA GLU A 205 -9.83 4.07 22.20
C GLU A 205 -9.25 4.01 23.61
N TYR A 206 -8.80 5.16 24.14
CA TYR A 206 -8.18 5.25 25.47
C TYR A 206 -9.12 5.74 26.57
N ASP A 207 -10.43 5.89 26.26
CA ASP A 207 -11.42 6.43 27.18
C ASP A 207 -10.97 7.76 27.86
N CYS A 208 -10.31 8.61 27.04
CA CYS A 208 -9.79 9.89 27.47
C CYS A 208 -10.79 11.00 27.07
N PRO A 209 -11.55 11.57 28.00
CA PRO A 209 -12.49 12.65 27.68
C PRO A 209 -11.74 13.92 27.29
N LEU A 210 -11.77 14.26 25.99
CA LEU A 210 -11.12 15.45 25.43
C LEU A 210 -11.87 16.76 25.72
N GLU A 211 -12.93 16.72 26.50
CA GLU A 211 -13.77 17.88 26.79
C GLU A 211 -13.00 19.08 27.40
N ASN A 212 -11.79 18.84 27.89
CA ASN A 212 -11.01 19.84 28.62
C ASN A 212 -9.76 20.38 27.95
N GLN A 213 -9.38 19.89 26.74
CA GLN A 213 -8.21 20.43 26.03
C GLN A 213 -8.43 20.55 24.51
N PRO A 214 -9.32 21.44 24.05
CA PRO A 214 -9.39 21.74 22.62
C PRO A 214 -8.06 22.36 22.17
N ILE A 215 -7.47 21.84 21.09
CA ILE A 215 -6.33 22.52 20.44
C ILE A 215 -6.80 23.91 20.02
N SER A 216 -6.14 24.93 20.57
CA SER A 216 -6.47 26.32 20.25
C SER A 216 -6.17 26.62 18.77
N GLU A 217 -6.81 27.66 18.22
CA GLU A 217 -6.57 28.09 16.85
C GLU A 217 -5.10 28.46 16.59
N ASN A 218 -4.43 29.07 17.58
CA ASN A 218 -3.01 29.40 17.49
C ASN A 218 -2.13 28.15 17.42
N GLN A 219 -2.43 27.13 18.23
CA GLN A 219 -1.73 25.84 18.17
C GLN A 219 -2.00 25.14 16.83
N MET A 220 -3.24 25.16 16.34
CA MET A 220 -3.58 24.56 15.05
C MET A 220 -2.86 25.25 13.90
N THR A 221 -2.74 26.58 13.94
CA THR A 221 -1.98 27.34 12.95
C THR A 221 -0.50 27.00 12.99
N ALA A 222 0.09 26.90 14.19
CA ALA A 222 1.48 26.48 14.35
C ALA A 222 1.72 25.07 13.80
N LEU A 223 0.86 24.10 14.14
CA LEU A 223 0.92 22.73 13.64
C LEU A 223 0.79 22.65 12.10
N SER A 224 -0.08 23.47 11.51
CA SER A 224 -0.23 23.55 10.05
C SER A 224 1.01 24.12 9.35
N GLY A 225 1.88 24.81 10.07
CA GLY A 225 3.15 25.35 9.58
C GLY A 225 4.29 24.34 9.53
N LEU A 226 4.18 23.22 10.21
CA LEU A 226 5.26 22.21 10.29
C LEU A 226 5.46 21.44 9.00
N GLU A 227 6.65 20.87 8.85
CA GLU A 227 7.07 20.09 7.66
C GLU A 227 6.37 18.73 7.55
N TRP A 228 6.01 18.12 8.65
CA TRP A 228 5.37 16.79 8.71
C TRP A 228 6.07 15.74 7.85
N LYS A 229 7.36 15.49 8.12
CA LYS A 229 8.19 14.54 7.35
C LYS A 229 7.63 13.11 7.35
N GLY A 230 6.98 12.70 8.44
CA GLY A 230 6.25 11.43 8.55
C GLY A 230 4.80 11.49 8.04
N ASN A 231 4.37 12.64 7.48
CA ASN A 231 3.06 12.86 6.88
C ASN A 231 1.90 12.49 7.82
N ILE A 232 0.89 11.77 7.33
CA ILE A 232 -0.30 11.39 8.12
C ILE A 232 0.09 10.46 9.29
N ARG A 233 1.14 9.63 9.13
CA ARG A 233 1.60 8.75 10.22
C ARG A 233 2.13 9.56 11.41
N GLU A 234 2.84 10.64 11.16
CA GLU A 234 3.33 11.55 12.21
C GLU A 234 2.19 12.25 12.92
N ILE A 235 1.16 12.71 12.20
CA ILE A 235 -0.06 13.29 12.82
C ILE A 235 -0.78 12.25 13.69
N SER A 236 -0.91 11.02 13.22
CA SER A 236 -1.52 9.93 13.98
C SER A 236 -0.77 9.67 15.29
N ASN A 237 0.56 9.62 15.23
CA ASN A 237 1.41 9.44 16.42
C ASN A 237 1.27 10.62 17.41
N LEU A 238 1.26 11.86 16.91
CA LEU A 238 1.05 13.03 17.77
C LEU A 238 -0.34 12.99 18.43
N ALA A 239 -1.37 12.68 17.68
CA ALA A 239 -2.73 12.59 18.25
C ALA A 239 -2.83 11.48 19.30
N GLN A 240 -2.15 10.35 19.08
CA GLN A 240 -2.07 9.27 20.07
C GLN A 240 -1.38 9.75 21.38
N GLN A 241 -0.25 10.48 21.26
CA GLN A 241 0.45 11.04 22.41
C GLN A 241 -0.37 12.06 23.19
N ILE A 242 -1.25 12.82 22.52
CA ILE A 242 -2.15 13.77 23.17
C ILE A 242 -3.22 13.05 24.01
N CYS A 243 -3.61 11.84 23.61
CA CYS A 243 -4.66 11.07 24.28
C CYS A 243 -4.13 10.09 25.34
N LEU A 244 -2.82 9.88 25.44
CA LEU A 244 -2.16 9.07 26.49
C LEU A 244 -1.86 9.89 27.74
#